data_7ba4991b679e0972daea051b08892c1f
#
_entry.id   7ba4991b679e0972daea051b08892c1f
#
_cell.length_a   1.000
_cell.length_b   1.000
_cell.length_c   1.000
_cell.angle_alpha   90.00
_cell.angle_beta   90.00
_cell.angle_gamma   90.00
#
_symmetry.space_group_name_H-M   'P 1'
#
loop_
_entity.id
_entity.type
_entity.pdbx_description
1 polymer ?
#
loop_
_entity_poly.entity_id
_entity_poly.type
_entity_poly.pdbx_seq_one_letter_code
_entity_poly.pdbx_strand_id
1 'polypeptide(L)'
;MEEYTDRMLARCSEITPYDDNYLEELRCQMERFRNFGEALDIFLIEKGYTGSLDDVGSKTDFIKERYRVRGVMPPRNMSKWFSGDININKSTALQLSFVFGLGVEETEDFLRRICLSRGFDLHDMEEIVYYMAIKMKTDYKTLQMMLENLPDVDVQRIPDNDTVFYTGDIAGEVKNISSMEETVVYISENVERFVYKHVTATKMLKRMWLKI
;
A
#
# COMPACT_ATOMS: atom_id res chain seq x y z
N MET A 1 11.20 3.54 14.26
CA MET A 1 10.71 2.47 13.37
C MET A 1 11.76 1.37 13.17
N GLU A 2 12.99 1.71 12.86
CA GLU A 2 14.14 0.79 12.89
C GLU A 2 14.18 -0.06 14.16
N GLU A 3 13.98 0.56 15.31
CA GLU A 3 14.09 -0.07 16.63
C GLU A 3 13.15 -1.27 16.87
N TYR A 4 11.94 -1.31 16.28
CA TYR A 4 11.02 -2.44 16.45
C TYR A 4 11.39 -3.60 15.51
N THR A 5 11.68 -3.29 14.27
CA THR A 5 12.09 -4.27 13.26
C THR A 5 13.45 -4.88 13.63
N ASP A 6 14.38 -4.04 14.11
CA ASP A 6 15.70 -4.49 14.54
C ASP A 6 15.64 -5.33 15.81
N ARG A 7 14.77 -4.99 16.77
CA ARG A 7 14.51 -5.83 17.95
C ARG A 7 13.86 -7.17 17.57
N MET A 8 12.96 -7.19 16.59
CA MET A 8 12.32 -8.42 16.12
C MET A 8 13.35 -9.29 15.36
N LEU A 9 14.14 -8.68 14.48
CA LEU A 9 15.22 -9.38 13.77
C LEU A 9 16.29 -9.92 14.73
N ALA A 10 16.69 -9.12 15.72
CA ALA A 10 17.63 -9.58 16.75
C ALA A 10 17.06 -10.78 17.52
N ARG A 11 15.80 -10.73 17.96
CA ARG A 11 15.16 -11.86 18.64
C ARG A 11 14.97 -13.08 17.73
N CYS A 12 14.62 -12.89 16.46
CA CYS A 12 14.55 -14.03 15.52
C CYS A 12 15.92 -14.64 15.24
N SER A 13 17.01 -13.86 15.32
CA SER A 13 18.38 -14.38 15.15
C SER A 13 18.90 -15.09 16.39
N GLU A 14 18.32 -14.86 17.56
CA GLU A 14 18.64 -15.58 18.82
C GLU A 14 17.94 -16.94 18.90
N ILE A 15 16.87 -17.16 18.11
CA ILE A 15 16.13 -18.43 18.07
C ILE A 15 16.81 -19.36 17.07
N THR A 16 17.46 -20.42 17.55
CA THR A 16 18.09 -21.39 16.67
C THR A 16 17.20 -22.62 16.46
N PRO A 17 17.16 -23.22 15.24
CA PRO A 17 16.34 -24.39 14.94
C PRO A 17 16.69 -25.64 15.77
N TYR A 18 17.75 -25.60 16.55
CA TYR A 18 18.25 -26.69 17.36
C TYR A 18 17.88 -26.57 18.86
N ASP A 19 17.20 -25.49 19.25
CA ASP A 19 16.76 -25.33 20.64
C ASP A 19 15.49 -26.16 20.88
N ASP A 20 15.44 -26.86 22.01
CA ASP A 20 14.31 -27.75 22.37
C ASP A 20 12.96 -27.00 22.42
N ASN A 21 13.02 -25.70 22.64
CA ASN A 21 11.82 -24.83 22.71
C ASN A 21 11.57 -24.02 21.41
N TYR A 22 12.29 -24.29 20.33
CA TYR A 22 12.22 -23.53 19.07
C TYR A 22 10.78 -23.33 18.56
N LEU A 23 10.01 -24.42 18.52
CA LEU A 23 8.61 -24.35 18.04
C LEU A 23 7.70 -23.58 18.97
N GLU A 24 7.95 -23.61 20.28
CA GLU A 24 7.18 -22.91 21.29
C GLU A 24 7.50 -21.41 21.28
N GLU A 25 8.76 -21.05 21.13
CA GLU A 25 9.19 -19.67 20.94
C GLU A 25 8.73 -19.09 19.60
N LEU A 26 8.79 -19.84 18.50
CA LEU A 26 8.18 -19.46 17.24
C LEU A 26 6.67 -19.23 17.38
N ARG A 27 5.97 -20.11 18.09
CA ARG A 27 4.53 -19.97 18.35
C ARG A 27 4.25 -18.70 19.15
N CYS A 28 5.00 -18.45 20.23
CA CYS A 28 4.90 -17.20 21.00
C CYS A 28 5.22 -15.96 20.18
N GLN A 29 6.13 -16.03 19.23
CA GLN A 29 6.41 -14.93 18.31
C GLN A 29 5.26 -14.77 17.31
N MET A 30 4.72 -15.86 16.76
CA MET A 30 3.58 -15.83 15.83
C MET A 30 2.30 -15.30 16.49
N GLU A 31 2.04 -15.61 17.76
CA GLU A 31 0.92 -15.06 18.53
C GLU A 31 1.01 -13.55 18.76
N ARG A 32 2.22 -12.97 18.62
CA ARG A 32 2.42 -11.53 18.65
C ARG A 32 2.19 -10.86 17.30
N PHE A 33 2.10 -11.63 16.21
CA PHE A 33 1.69 -11.10 14.90
C PHE A 33 0.18 -10.89 14.95
N ARG A 34 -0.20 -9.63 15.11
CA ARG A 34 -1.59 -9.21 15.04
C ARG A 34 -2.13 -9.50 13.65
N ASN A 35 -3.32 -10.06 13.58
CA ASN A 35 -4.05 -10.10 12.33
C ASN A 35 -4.42 -8.67 11.89
N PHE A 36 -4.82 -8.50 10.63
CA PHE A 36 -5.16 -7.19 10.10
C PHE A 36 -6.24 -6.48 10.93
N GLY A 37 -7.27 -7.19 11.40
CA GLY A 37 -8.35 -6.62 12.21
C GLY A 37 -7.85 -6.03 13.52
N GLU A 38 -6.99 -6.75 14.24
CA GLU A 38 -6.39 -6.27 15.50
C GLU A 38 -5.46 -5.08 15.26
N ALA A 39 -4.68 -5.12 14.19
CA ALA A 39 -3.81 -4.00 13.81
C ALA A 39 -4.64 -2.77 13.43
N LEU A 40 -5.75 -2.98 12.71
CA LEU A 40 -6.68 -1.92 12.35
C LEU A 40 -7.36 -1.32 13.58
N ASP A 41 -7.72 -2.12 14.59
CA ASP A 41 -8.31 -1.63 15.84
C ASP A 41 -7.39 -0.62 16.55
N ILE A 42 -6.09 -0.92 16.61
CA ILE A 42 -5.11 0.00 17.19
C ILE A 42 -5.02 1.28 16.37
N PHE A 43 -4.95 1.15 15.05
CA PHE A 43 -4.94 2.31 14.16
C PHE A 43 -6.18 3.19 14.37
N LEU A 44 -7.36 2.60 14.50
CA LEU A 44 -8.59 3.37 14.75
C LEU A 44 -8.53 4.13 16.09
N ILE A 45 -8.01 3.52 17.15
CA ILE A 45 -7.79 4.19 18.44
C ILE A 45 -6.83 5.38 18.27
N GLU A 46 -5.70 5.18 17.59
CA GLU A 46 -4.74 6.25 17.31
C GLU A 46 -5.35 7.39 16.50
N LYS A 47 -6.34 7.09 15.65
CA LYS A 47 -7.09 8.08 14.85
C LYS A 47 -8.35 8.61 15.54
N GLY A 48 -8.49 8.35 16.84
CA GLY A 48 -9.52 8.96 17.69
C GLY A 48 -10.83 8.18 17.81
N TYR A 49 -10.83 6.89 17.51
CA TYR A 49 -11.97 6.04 17.82
C TYR A 49 -12.03 5.78 19.34
N THR A 50 -13.18 6.01 19.94
CA THR A 50 -13.41 5.87 21.40
C THR A 50 -14.50 4.85 21.76
N GLY A 51 -15.05 4.16 20.75
CA GLY A 51 -16.08 3.13 20.96
C GLY A 51 -15.51 1.80 21.44
N SER A 52 -16.40 0.82 21.66
CA SER A 52 -15.97 -0.54 21.99
C SER A 52 -15.30 -1.23 20.81
N LEU A 53 -14.18 -1.90 21.06
CA LEU A 53 -13.49 -2.69 20.05
C LEU A 53 -14.24 -3.97 19.66
N ASP A 54 -15.17 -4.43 20.49
CA ASP A 54 -16.03 -5.57 20.18
C ASP A 54 -17.20 -5.18 19.26
N ASP A 55 -17.51 -3.88 19.15
CA ASP A 55 -18.58 -3.38 18.30
C ASP A 55 -18.08 -3.09 16.87
N VAL A 56 -18.12 -4.12 16.02
CA VAL A 56 -17.76 -4.04 14.61
C VAL A 56 -18.61 -3.00 13.85
N GLY A 57 -19.88 -2.83 14.23
CA GLY A 57 -20.78 -1.86 13.64
C GLY A 57 -20.27 -0.44 13.84
N SER A 58 -19.99 -0.08 15.11
CA SER A 58 -19.46 1.23 15.49
C SER A 58 -18.11 1.53 14.82
N LYS A 59 -17.18 0.57 14.79
CA LYS A 59 -15.89 0.72 14.07
C LYS A 59 -16.10 0.99 12.58
N THR A 60 -16.99 0.23 11.97
CA THR A 60 -17.33 0.38 10.54
C THR A 60 -17.94 1.75 10.26
N ASP A 61 -18.81 2.23 11.13
CA ASP A 61 -19.45 3.55 10.95
C ASP A 61 -18.47 4.69 11.18
N PHE A 62 -17.50 4.54 12.09
CA PHE A 62 -16.40 5.49 12.25
C PHE A 62 -15.55 5.61 10.96
N ILE A 63 -15.24 4.48 10.33
CA ILE A 63 -14.51 4.49 9.04
C ILE A 63 -15.37 5.14 7.94
N LYS A 64 -16.65 4.75 7.81
CA LYS A 64 -17.57 5.33 6.81
C LYS A 64 -17.67 6.84 6.93
N GLU A 65 -17.67 7.35 8.15
CA GLU A 65 -17.70 8.81 8.37
C GLU A 65 -16.48 9.50 7.77
N ARG A 66 -15.27 8.91 7.88
CA ARG A 66 -14.06 9.44 7.23
C ARG A 66 -14.20 9.46 5.71
N TYR A 67 -14.75 8.39 5.13
CA TYR A 67 -15.05 8.33 3.70
C TYR A 67 -16.04 9.43 3.29
N ARG A 68 -17.13 9.62 4.04
CA ARG A 68 -18.16 10.61 3.78
C ARG A 68 -17.59 12.03 3.83
N VAL A 69 -16.81 12.36 4.84
CA VAL A 69 -16.17 13.69 5.00
C VAL A 69 -15.29 14.02 3.81
N ARG A 70 -14.65 13.03 3.22
CA ARG A 70 -13.79 13.20 2.03
C ARG A 70 -14.55 13.10 0.70
N GLY A 71 -15.85 12.83 0.72
CA GLY A 71 -16.65 12.63 -0.50
C GLY A 71 -16.33 11.33 -1.25
N VAL A 72 -15.75 10.36 -0.56
CA VAL A 72 -15.34 9.07 -1.12
C VAL A 72 -16.40 8.01 -0.81
N MET A 73 -16.71 7.16 -1.79
CA MET A 73 -17.61 6.04 -1.55
C MET A 73 -16.90 4.94 -0.74
N PRO A 74 -17.46 4.54 0.42
CA PRO A 74 -16.83 3.52 1.24
C PRO A 74 -16.91 2.13 0.58
N PRO A 75 -15.89 1.28 0.77
CA PRO A 75 -15.92 -0.10 0.30
C PRO A 75 -17.07 -0.89 0.91
N ARG A 76 -17.58 -1.87 0.16
CA ARG A 76 -18.54 -2.83 0.67
C ARG A 76 -17.86 -3.82 1.61
N ASN A 77 -18.60 -4.38 2.56
CA ASN A 77 -18.11 -5.46 3.44
C ASN A 77 -16.94 -5.09 4.38
N MET A 78 -16.80 -3.82 4.78
CA MET A 78 -15.77 -3.39 5.74
C MET A 78 -15.83 -4.15 7.08
N SER A 79 -17.01 -4.63 7.49
CA SER A 79 -17.14 -5.45 8.69
C SER A 79 -16.26 -6.71 8.69
N LYS A 80 -15.98 -7.25 7.50
CA LYS A 80 -15.10 -8.42 7.35
C LYS A 80 -13.63 -8.12 7.64
N TRP A 81 -13.21 -6.86 7.64
CA TRP A 81 -11.85 -6.49 7.96
C TRP A 81 -11.47 -6.81 9.42
N PHE A 82 -12.47 -6.93 10.28
CA PHE A 82 -12.31 -7.22 11.71
C PHE A 82 -12.44 -8.71 12.04
N SER A 83 -12.67 -9.59 11.04
CA SER A 83 -12.79 -11.04 11.28
C SER A 83 -11.45 -11.76 11.39
N GLY A 84 -10.34 -11.08 11.08
CA GLY A 84 -9.00 -11.67 11.13
C GLY A 84 -8.58 -12.46 9.88
N ASP A 85 -9.53 -12.89 9.06
CA ASP A 85 -9.28 -13.78 7.92
C ASP A 85 -9.02 -13.01 6.59
N ILE A 86 -9.27 -11.71 6.59
CA ILE A 86 -9.23 -10.90 5.37
C ILE A 86 -8.27 -9.72 5.57
N ASN A 87 -7.27 -9.64 4.71
CA ASN A 87 -6.48 -8.43 4.53
C ASN A 87 -7.06 -7.61 3.38
N ILE A 88 -6.91 -6.28 3.45
CA ILE A 88 -7.30 -5.39 2.36
C ILE A 88 -6.23 -5.36 1.28
N ASN A 89 -6.64 -5.13 0.04
CA ASN A 89 -5.68 -4.89 -1.03
C ASN A 89 -5.03 -3.51 -0.89
N LYS A 90 -3.91 -3.31 -1.56
CA LYS A 90 -3.09 -2.10 -1.45
C LYS A 90 -3.84 -0.84 -1.91
N SER A 91 -4.65 -0.93 -2.95
CA SER A 91 -5.47 0.18 -3.43
C SER A 91 -6.46 0.65 -2.35
N THR A 92 -7.14 -0.28 -1.67
CA THR A 92 -8.01 0.03 -0.53
C THR A 92 -7.22 0.63 0.64
N ALA A 93 -6.00 0.14 0.90
CA ALA A 93 -5.14 0.69 1.95
C ALA A 93 -4.71 2.13 1.66
N LEU A 94 -4.35 2.44 0.42
CA LEU A 94 -4.03 3.80 -0.03
C LEU A 94 -5.24 4.72 0.06
N GLN A 95 -6.42 4.23 -0.33
CA GLN A 95 -7.67 4.98 -0.17
C GLN A 95 -7.98 5.26 1.31
N LEU A 96 -7.79 4.28 2.21
CA LEU A 96 -7.91 4.49 3.65
C LEU A 96 -6.95 5.55 4.15
N SER A 97 -5.68 5.47 3.76
CA SER A 97 -4.67 6.48 4.12
C SER A 97 -5.09 7.88 3.71
N PHE A 98 -5.62 8.01 2.50
CA PHE A 98 -6.14 9.27 1.98
C PHE A 98 -7.34 9.79 2.77
N VAL A 99 -8.35 8.96 3.05
CA VAL A 99 -9.57 9.41 3.76
C VAL A 99 -9.31 9.72 5.24
N PHE A 100 -8.33 9.05 5.86
CA PHE A 100 -7.87 9.40 7.21
C PHE A 100 -6.94 10.63 7.23
N GLY A 101 -6.53 11.14 6.07
CA GLY A 101 -5.67 12.31 5.97
C GLY A 101 -4.26 12.07 6.47
N LEU A 102 -3.75 10.84 6.30
CA LEU A 102 -2.39 10.50 6.68
C LEU A 102 -1.38 11.30 5.86
N GLY A 103 -0.23 11.58 6.46
CA GLY A 103 0.95 12.06 5.73
C GLY A 103 1.65 10.90 4.99
N VAL A 104 2.67 11.23 4.18
CA VAL A 104 3.42 10.23 3.42
C VAL A 104 4.07 9.18 4.34
N GLU A 105 4.75 9.62 5.39
CA GLU A 105 5.41 8.74 6.35
C GLU A 105 4.41 7.89 7.14
N GLU A 106 3.29 8.49 7.57
CA GLU A 106 2.22 7.76 8.24
C GLU A 106 1.58 6.71 7.31
N THR A 107 1.47 7.01 6.00
CA THR A 107 0.97 6.06 5.01
C THR A 107 1.93 4.91 4.81
N GLU A 108 3.23 5.18 4.71
CA GLU A 108 4.27 4.14 4.66
C GLU A 108 4.18 3.20 5.87
N ASP A 109 4.02 3.76 7.05
CA ASP A 109 3.84 3.01 8.29
C ASP A 109 2.57 2.17 8.27
N PHE A 110 1.45 2.76 7.88
CA PHE A 110 0.16 2.08 7.77
C PHE A 110 0.24 0.90 6.80
N LEU A 111 0.83 1.10 5.62
CA LEU A 111 1.00 0.03 4.63
C LEU A 111 1.85 -1.12 5.18
N ARG A 112 2.96 -0.82 5.85
CA ARG A 112 3.91 -1.85 6.32
C ARG A 112 3.46 -2.54 7.59
N ARG A 113 2.96 -1.80 8.57
CA ARG A 113 2.69 -2.31 9.91
C ARG A 113 1.25 -2.80 10.10
N ILE A 114 0.29 -2.16 9.43
CA ILE A 114 -1.12 -2.50 9.57
C ILE A 114 -1.56 -3.44 8.43
N CYS A 115 -1.23 -3.07 7.18
CA CYS A 115 -1.65 -3.85 6.02
C CYS A 115 -0.67 -4.97 5.66
N LEU A 116 0.49 -5.07 6.33
CA LEU A 116 1.57 -6.02 6.04
C LEU A 116 1.95 -6.03 4.54
N SER A 117 1.87 -4.87 3.93
CA SER A 117 2.16 -4.66 2.52
C SER A 117 3.51 -3.93 2.37
N ARG A 118 4.04 -3.90 1.15
CA ARG A 118 5.17 -3.01 0.85
C ARG A 118 4.71 -1.55 0.94
N GLY A 119 5.64 -0.64 1.26
CA GLY A 119 5.42 0.80 1.14
C GLY A 119 5.05 1.21 -0.29
N PHE A 120 5.07 2.50 -0.59
CA PHE A 120 4.76 2.98 -1.94
C PHE A 120 5.67 2.32 -2.99
N ASP A 121 5.05 1.83 -4.04
CA ASP A 121 5.75 1.37 -5.24
C ASP A 121 5.72 2.48 -6.30
N LEU A 122 6.79 3.27 -6.34
CA LEU A 122 6.89 4.38 -7.28
C LEU A 122 7.16 3.94 -8.75
N HIS A 123 7.09 2.64 -9.05
CA HIS A 123 6.94 2.10 -10.40
C HIS A 123 5.48 1.85 -10.80
N ASP A 124 4.54 2.13 -9.91
CA ASP A 124 3.12 2.03 -10.17
C ASP A 124 2.53 3.44 -10.30
N MET A 125 1.94 3.75 -11.45
CA MET A 125 1.39 5.08 -11.72
C MET A 125 0.27 5.47 -10.75
N GLU A 126 -0.61 4.53 -10.39
CA GLU A 126 -1.67 4.80 -9.41
C GLU A 126 -1.08 5.15 -8.04
N GLU A 127 -0.03 4.42 -7.63
CA GLU A 127 0.62 4.66 -6.35
C GLU A 127 1.37 6.00 -6.32
N ILE A 128 1.97 6.44 -7.45
CA ILE A 128 2.53 7.78 -7.56
C ILE A 128 1.45 8.84 -7.39
N VAL A 129 0.30 8.67 -8.04
CA VAL A 129 -0.82 9.60 -7.91
C VAL A 129 -1.30 9.69 -6.46
N TYR A 130 -1.45 8.54 -5.77
CA TYR A 130 -1.78 8.54 -4.34
C TYR A 130 -0.69 9.19 -3.49
N TYR A 131 0.59 8.87 -3.74
CA TYR A 131 1.72 9.48 -3.05
C TYR A 131 1.70 11.00 -3.15
N MET A 132 1.51 11.53 -4.37
CA MET A 132 1.47 12.97 -4.62
C MET A 132 0.22 13.61 -4.01
N ALA A 133 -0.95 12.97 -4.14
CA ALA A 133 -2.19 13.47 -3.56
C ALA A 133 -2.10 13.58 -2.01
N ILE A 134 -1.48 12.59 -1.37
CA ILE A 134 -1.23 12.59 0.08
C ILE A 134 -0.19 13.65 0.46
N LYS A 135 0.91 13.74 -0.28
CA LYS A 135 1.98 14.74 -0.08
C LYS A 135 1.44 16.17 -0.16
N MET A 136 0.60 16.44 -1.14
CA MET A 136 0.03 17.77 -1.41
C MET A 136 -1.29 18.03 -0.71
N LYS A 137 -1.85 17.03 0.00
CA LYS A 137 -3.14 17.13 0.68
C LYS A 137 -4.27 17.59 -0.26
N THR A 138 -4.31 17.04 -1.48
CA THR A 138 -5.33 17.38 -2.47
C THR A 138 -6.72 16.90 -2.05
N ASP A 139 -7.76 17.42 -2.70
CA ASP A 139 -9.12 16.89 -2.56
C ASP A 139 -9.31 15.58 -3.36
N TYR A 140 -10.38 14.85 -3.01
CA TYR A 140 -10.67 13.56 -3.66
C TYR A 140 -11.03 13.70 -5.15
N LYS A 141 -11.66 14.79 -5.54
CA LYS A 141 -12.04 15.02 -6.93
C LYS A 141 -10.80 15.14 -7.81
N THR A 142 -9.79 15.87 -7.34
CA THR A 142 -8.48 15.98 -8.02
C THR A 142 -7.80 14.64 -8.11
N LEU A 143 -7.74 13.88 -7.00
CA LEU A 143 -7.18 12.53 -7.00
C LEU A 143 -7.88 11.61 -8.01
N GLN A 144 -9.22 11.59 -8.00
CA GLN A 144 -10.02 10.75 -8.90
C GLN A 144 -9.80 11.14 -10.37
N MET A 145 -9.83 12.43 -10.67
CA MET A 145 -9.58 12.93 -12.01
C MET A 145 -8.20 12.49 -12.54
N MET A 146 -7.19 12.48 -11.69
CA MET A 146 -5.85 12.03 -12.09
C MET A 146 -5.80 10.52 -12.32
N LEU A 147 -6.42 9.73 -11.44
CA LEU A 147 -6.49 8.27 -11.62
C LEU A 147 -7.23 7.87 -12.91
N GLU A 148 -8.32 8.60 -13.25
CA GLU A 148 -9.09 8.38 -14.47
C GLU A 148 -8.35 8.80 -15.76
N ASN A 149 -7.41 9.73 -15.66
CA ASN A 149 -6.61 10.24 -16.78
C ASN A 149 -5.21 9.62 -16.86
N LEU A 150 -4.93 8.56 -16.11
CA LEU A 150 -3.68 7.84 -16.27
C LEU A 150 -3.57 7.27 -17.69
N PRO A 151 -2.40 7.35 -18.32
CA PRO A 151 -2.22 6.84 -19.68
C PRO A 151 -2.36 5.32 -19.71
N ASP A 152 -3.04 4.81 -20.73
CA ASP A 152 -3.07 3.40 -21.01
C ASP A 152 -1.68 2.88 -21.40
N VAL A 153 -1.27 1.80 -20.78
CA VAL A 153 0.01 1.17 -21.09
C VAL A 153 -0.16 0.19 -22.23
N ASP A 154 0.30 0.57 -23.42
CA ASP A 154 0.37 -0.36 -24.55
C ASP A 154 1.54 -1.34 -24.36
N VAL A 155 1.23 -2.51 -23.80
CA VAL A 155 2.19 -3.60 -23.56
C VAL A 155 2.90 -4.08 -24.85
N GLN A 156 2.34 -3.78 -26.04
CA GLN A 156 2.95 -4.17 -27.31
C GLN A 156 4.09 -3.26 -27.76
N ARG A 157 4.13 -2.04 -27.23
CA ARG A 157 5.15 -1.02 -27.57
C ARG A 157 6.37 -1.06 -26.65
N ILE A 158 6.48 -2.03 -25.75
CA ILE A 158 7.61 -2.11 -24.84
C ILE A 158 8.87 -2.46 -25.66
N PRO A 159 9.90 -1.60 -25.64
CA PRO A 159 11.16 -1.90 -26.29
C PRO A 159 11.78 -3.19 -25.73
N ASP A 160 12.38 -3.99 -26.58
CA ASP A 160 13.06 -5.23 -26.19
C ASP A 160 14.39 -4.95 -25.42
N ASN A 161 14.69 -3.68 -25.17
CA ASN A 161 15.91 -3.25 -24.52
C ASN A 161 15.86 -3.59 -23.02
N ASP A 162 16.90 -4.27 -22.54
CA ASP A 162 17.14 -4.56 -21.13
C ASP A 162 17.52 -3.30 -20.31
N THR A 163 16.87 -2.17 -20.57
CA THR A 163 17.09 -0.94 -19.81
C THR A 163 16.50 -1.13 -18.41
N VAL A 164 17.37 -1.38 -17.44
CA VAL A 164 17.00 -1.47 -16.04
C VAL A 164 16.89 -0.04 -15.48
N PHE A 165 15.67 0.42 -15.26
CA PHE A 165 15.46 1.67 -14.53
C PHE A 165 15.59 1.39 -13.02
N TYR A 166 16.51 2.05 -12.36
CA TYR A 166 16.69 1.91 -10.91
C TYR A 166 15.55 2.60 -10.17
N THR A 167 14.95 1.88 -9.23
CA THR A 167 13.88 2.40 -8.37
C THR A 167 14.29 3.70 -7.65
N GLY A 168 15.57 3.84 -7.32
CA GLY A 168 16.10 5.04 -6.68
C GLY A 168 15.99 6.30 -7.52
N ASP A 169 16.13 6.19 -8.83
CA ASP A 169 16.07 7.34 -9.74
C ASP A 169 14.64 7.88 -9.82
N ILE A 170 13.65 6.99 -10.02
CA ILE A 170 12.23 7.37 -10.04
C ILE A 170 11.79 7.98 -8.70
N ALA A 171 12.19 7.36 -7.60
CA ALA A 171 11.84 7.87 -6.27
C ALA A 171 12.43 9.27 -6.01
N GLY A 172 13.65 9.52 -6.49
CA GLY A 172 14.29 10.85 -6.41
C GLY A 172 13.54 11.89 -7.22
N GLU A 173 13.19 11.56 -8.47
CA GLU A 173 12.45 12.44 -9.37
C GLU A 173 11.06 12.76 -8.83
N VAL A 174 10.28 11.74 -8.43
CA VAL A 174 8.92 11.92 -7.87
C VAL A 174 8.93 12.76 -6.60
N LYS A 175 9.93 12.62 -5.74
CA LYS A 175 10.06 13.44 -4.53
C LYS A 175 10.25 14.92 -4.83
N ASN A 176 10.87 15.26 -5.96
CA ASN A 176 11.13 16.63 -6.39
C ASN A 176 9.93 17.30 -7.08
N ILE A 177 8.92 16.53 -7.48
CA ILE A 177 7.70 17.07 -8.08
C ILE A 177 6.96 17.95 -7.05
N SER A 178 6.50 19.11 -7.50
CA SER A 178 5.94 20.16 -6.66
C SER A 178 4.45 20.46 -6.92
N SER A 179 3.87 19.89 -7.99
CA SER A 179 2.44 20.06 -8.30
C SER A 179 1.79 18.79 -8.86
N MET A 180 0.45 18.74 -8.80
CA MET A 180 -0.30 17.62 -9.37
C MET A 180 -0.23 17.64 -10.91
N GLU A 181 -0.22 18.82 -11.52
CA GLU A 181 -0.06 19.00 -12.98
C GLU A 181 1.30 18.48 -13.46
N GLU A 182 2.36 18.80 -12.72
CA GLU A 182 3.71 18.28 -12.99
C GLU A 182 3.77 16.77 -12.86
N THR A 183 2.99 16.18 -11.94
CA THR A 183 2.88 14.72 -11.78
C THR A 183 2.28 14.07 -13.04
N VAL A 184 1.22 14.66 -13.62
CA VAL A 184 0.60 14.13 -14.85
C VAL A 184 1.59 14.19 -16.01
N VAL A 185 2.29 15.31 -16.17
CA VAL A 185 3.31 15.47 -17.20
C VAL A 185 4.41 14.44 -17.03
N TYR A 186 4.93 14.29 -15.81
CA TYR A 186 5.96 13.32 -15.50
C TYR A 186 5.55 11.88 -15.84
N ILE A 187 4.34 11.46 -15.43
CA ILE A 187 3.84 10.13 -15.74
C ILE A 187 3.70 9.95 -17.26
N SER A 188 3.14 10.94 -17.96
CA SER A 188 2.89 10.87 -19.39
C SER A 188 4.16 10.80 -20.22
N GLU A 189 5.21 11.53 -19.81
CA GLU A 189 6.51 11.53 -20.49
C GLU A 189 7.35 10.28 -20.20
N ASN A 190 7.04 9.55 -19.12
CA ASN A 190 7.81 8.41 -18.64
C ASN A 190 7.00 7.10 -18.59
N VAL A 191 5.92 6.97 -19.36
CA VAL A 191 5.01 5.80 -19.34
C VAL A 191 5.77 4.48 -19.47
N GLU A 192 6.79 4.43 -20.32
CA GLU A 192 7.61 3.24 -20.55
C GLU A 192 8.39 2.78 -19.29
N ARG A 193 8.70 3.68 -18.35
CA ARG A 193 9.39 3.37 -17.08
C ARG A 193 8.45 2.65 -16.10
N PHE A 194 7.15 2.85 -16.21
CA PHE A 194 6.13 2.27 -15.34
C PHE A 194 5.59 0.93 -15.83
N VAL A 195 5.80 0.61 -17.11
CA VAL A 195 5.35 -0.63 -17.73
C VAL A 195 6.07 -1.87 -17.19
N TYR A 196 7.24 -1.70 -16.58
CA TYR A 196 8.13 -2.78 -16.18
C TYR A 196 7.50 -3.82 -15.22
N LYS A 197 6.51 -3.42 -14.44
CA LYS A 197 5.82 -4.30 -13.50
C LYS A 197 5.10 -5.49 -14.17
N HIS A 198 4.66 -5.30 -15.41
CA HIS A 198 3.92 -6.30 -16.17
C HIS A 198 4.73 -6.99 -17.27
N VAL A 199 5.88 -6.45 -17.63
CA VAL A 199 6.70 -6.94 -18.76
C VAL A 199 7.14 -8.38 -18.55
N THR A 200 7.66 -8.72 -17.37
CA THR A 200 8.13 -10.09 -17.09
C THR A 200 6.98 -11.10 -17.15
N ALA A 201 5.84 -10.77 -16.55
CA ALA A 201 4.65 -11.62 -16.60
C ALA A 201 4.10 -11.74 -18.04
N THR A 202 4.05 -10.63 -18.78
CA THR A 202 3.57 -10.60 -20.17
C THR A 202 4.56 -11.31 -21.11
N LYS A 203 5.88 -11.14 -20.94
CA LYS A 203 6.89 -11.92 -21.70
C LYS A 203 6.79 -13.41 -21.38
N MET A 204 6.56 -13.81 -20.13
CA MET A 204 6.30 -15.20 -19.76
C MET A 204 5.01 -15.73 -20.41
N LEU A 205 3.91 -15.01 -20.33
CA LEU A 205 2.66 -15.39 -20.97
C LEU A 205 2.82 -15.52 -22.48
N LYS A 206 3.44 -14.55 -23.18
CA LYS A 206 3.73 -14.65 -24.62
C LYS A 206 4.58 -15.87 -24.95
N ARG A 207 5.61 -16.18 -24.16
CA ARG A 207 6.45 -17.39 -24.36
C ARG A 207 5.66 -18.68 -24.14
N MET A 208 4.70 -18.70 -23.22
CA MET A 208 3.83 -19.85 -22.99
C MET A 208 2.85 -20.03 -24.14
N TRP A 209 2.25 -18.96 -24.69
CA TRP A 209 1.32 -19.01 -25.82
C TRP A 209 2.01 -19.43 -27.14
N LEU A 210 3.27 -19.08 -27.34
CA LEU A 210 4.03 -19.46 -28.53
C LEU A 210 4.50 -20.94 -28.51
N LYS A 211 4.30 -21.67 -27.42
CA LYS A 211 4.65 -23.08 -27.25
C LYS A 211 3.44 -24.03 -27.41
N ILE A 212 2.24 -23.46 -27.63
CA ILE A 212 0.99 -24.18 -27.94
C ILE A 212 0.73 -24.06 -29.43
#